data_3d4651286c76d92469c36b62b1526173
#
_entry.id   3d4651286c76d92469c36b62b1526173
#
_cell.length_a   1.000
_cell.length_b   1.000
_cell.length_c   1.000
_cell.angle_alpha   90.00
_cell.angle_beta   90.00
_cell.angle_gamma   90.00
#
_symmetry.space_group_name_H-M   'P 1'
#
loop_
_entity.id
_entity.type
_entity.pdbx_description
1 polymer ?
#
loop_
_entity_poly.entity_id
_entity_poly.type
_entity_poly.pdbx_seq_one_letter_code
_entity_poly.pdbx_strand_id
1 'polypeptide(L)'
;HQLRQLGKSLQREHVMPVITIDGPAASGKGVIAGMLAQEMRWNLLDSGVFYRAVAYVAQERGVERGQVDLIELARNPPFFLCRPAPWLPPSVFFEGRDITRFVRTEEIADIASKIATIGEVRGALMLRMLAEKNTPGLIADGRDMGTVVFPDATIKIFTVSQLEVRAKRRFEQAMEDKGEGSLLGIMQTIQMRDRRDEMRAIAPLKPAKNAIIIDSSQMTVVETFCHVVSGLIGRNEAPLHSVTK
;
A
#
# COMPACT_ATOMS: atom_id res chain seq x y z
N HIS A 1 -12.95 -5.67 19.34
CA HIS A 1 -12.55 -6.77 20.23
C HIS A 1 -12.11 -8.01 19.43
N GLN A 2 -12.88 -8.45 18.46
CA GLN A 2 -12.61 -9.65 17.63
C GLN A 2 -11.28 -9.54 16.87
N LEU A 3 -10.96 -8.39 16.26
CA LEU A 3 -9.69 -8.19 15.56
C LEU A 3 -8.46 -8.33 16.47
N ARG A 4 -8.55 -7.86 17.71
CA ARG A 4 -7.46 -8.05 18.69
C ARG A 4 -7.30 -9.51 19.11
N GLN A 5 -8.39 -10.25 19.21
CA GLN A 5 -8.34 -11.69 19.44
C GLN A 5 -7.75 -12.43 18.26
N LEU A 6 -8.16 -12.10 17.04
CA LEU A 6 -7.57 -12.61 15.81
C LEU A 6 -6.06 -12.34 15.75
N GLY A 7 -5.64 -11.10 16.02
CA GLY A 7 -4.23 -10.73 16.05
C GLY A 7 -3.41 -11.58 17.02
N LYS A 8 -3.93 -11.83 18.24
CA LYS A 8 -3.31 -12.70 19.23
C LYS A 8 -3.27 -14.17 18.77
N SER A 9 -4.31 -14.66 18.09
CA SER A 9 -4.34 -16.02 17.53
C SER A 9 -3.25 -16.17 16.49
N LEU A 10 -3.17 -15.27 15.52
CA LEU A 10 -2.14 -15.29 14.46
C LEU A 10 -0.71 -15.21 15.02
N GLN A 11 -0.50 -14.46 16.10
CA GLN A 11 0.80 -14.38 16.77
C GLN A 11 1.22 -15.68 17.49
N ARG A 12 0.27 -16.49 17.92
CA ARG A 12 0.56 -17.81 18.50
C ARG A 12 1.00 -18.83 17.46
N GLU A 13 0.46 -18.70 16.24
CA GLU A 13 0.75 -19.61 15.13
C GLU A 13 1.97 -19.17 14.32
N HIS A 14 2.26 -17.86 14.29
CA HIS A 14 3.33 -17.27 13.49
C HIS A 14 4.13 -16.26 14.33
N VAL A 15 5.45 -16.34 14.28
CA VAL A 15 6.34 -15.43 15.04
C VAL A 15 6.12 -13.97 14.69
N MET A 16 5.93 -13.66 13.40
CA MET A 16 5.65 -12.32 12.88
C MET A 16 4.63 -12.41 11.73
N PRO A 17 3.33 -12.47 12.03
CA PRO A 17 2.31 -12.59 11.01
C PRO A 17 2.23 -11.33 10.15
N VAL A 18 1.93 -11.54 8.86
CA VAL A 18 1.77 -10.45 7.87
C VAL A 18 0.41 -10.57 7.21
N ILE A 19 -0.33 -9.46 7.15
CA ILE A 19 -1.53 -9.32 6.33
C ILE A 19 -1.20 -8.33 5.21
N THR A 20 -1.35 -8.75 3.97
CA THR A 20 -1.14 -7.87 2.82
C THR A 20 -2.46 -7.37 2.26
N ILE A 21 -2.50 -6.10 1.83
CA ILE A 21 -3.65 -5.49 1.17
C ILE A 21 -3.15 -4.85 -0.12
N ASP A 22 -3.39 -5.52 -1.23
CA ASP A 22 -3.03 -5.04 -2.56
C ASP A 22 -4.27 -4.57 -3.32
N GLY A 23 -4.08 -3.78 -4.37
CA GLY A 23 -5.17 -3.31 -5.21
C GLY A 23 -4.83 -2.03 -5.99
N PRO A 24 -5.71 -1.60 -6.90
CA PRO A 24 -5.46 -0.46 -7.78
C PRO A 24 -5.38 0.88 -7.03
N ALA A 25 -5.03 1.94 -7.75
CA ALA A 25 -4.99 3.30 -7.22
C ALA A 25 -6.39 3.74 -6.74
N ALA A 26 -6.44 4.51 -5.65
CA ALA A 26 -7.67 5.08 -5.09
C ALA A 26 -8.78 4.05 -4.71
N SER A 27 -8.45 2.77 -4.50
CA SER A 27 -9.40 1.74 -4.05
C SER A 27 -9.77 1.82 -2.55
N GLY A 28 -9.18 2.76 -1.79
CA GLY A 28 -9.42 2.90 -0.35
C GLY A 28 -8.60 1.95 0.52
N LYS A 29 -7.76 1.08 -0.07
CA LYS A 29 -6.98 0.07 0.67
C LYS A 29 -6.10 0.65 1.79
N GLY A 30 -5.48 1.83 1.57
CA GLY A 30 -4.63 2.47 2.60
C GLY A 30 -5.42 2.87 3.85
N VAL A 31 -6.67 3.30 3.68
CA VAL A 31 -7.57 3.59 4.82
C VAL A 31 -7.89 2.30 5.57
N ILE A 32 -8.26 1.24 4.85
CA ILE A 32 -8.54 -0.08 5.43
C ILE A 32 -7.31 -0.65 6.15
N ALA A 33 -6.13 -0.54 5.54
CA ALA A 33 -4.87 -0.97 6.15
C ALA A 33 -4.58 -0.22 7.46
N GLY A 34 -4.77 1.10 7.46
CA GLY A 34 -4.61 1.93 8.67
C GLY A 34 -5.59 1.55 9.78
N MET A 35 -6.88 1.34 9.44
CA MET A 35 -7.89 0.90 10.40
C MET A 35 -7.55 -0.48 11.00
N LEU A 36 -7.12 -1.44 10.17
CA LEU A 36 -6.69 -2.76 10.65
C LEU A 36 -5.47 -2.66 11.56
N ALA A 37 -4.44 -1.92 11.15
CA ALA A 37 -3.22 -1.73 11.92
C ALA A 37 -3.52 -1.11 13.29
N GLN A 38 -4.38 -0.10 13.33
CA GLN A 38 -4.81 0.57 14.56
C GLN A 38 -5.60 -0.35 15.49
N GLU A 39 -6.57 -1.10 14.95
CA GLU A 39 -7.39 -2.02 15.76
C GLU A 39 -6.57 -3.20 16.29
N MET A 40 -5.68 -3.76 15.50
CA MET A 40 -4.83 -4.89 15.88
C MET A 40 -3.60 -4.45 16.68
N ARG A 41 -3.24 -3.15 16.66
CA ARG A 41 -1.99 -2.60 17.21
C ARG A 41 -0.75 -3.21 16.53
N TRP A 42 -0.85 -3.48 15.24
CA TRP A 42 0.22 -4.00 14.41
C TRP A 42 0.95 -2.89 13.64
N ASN A 43 2.16 -3.17 13.21
CA ASN A 43 2.91 -2.23 12.37
C ASN A 43 2.18 -1.99 11.04
N LEU A 44 2.27 -0.77 10.52
CA LEU A 44 1.70 -0.40 9.22
C LEU A 44 2.84 -0.11 8.24
N LEU A 45 2.86 -0.83 7.12
CA LEU A 45 3.69 -0.52 5.97
C LEU A 45 2.82 0.08 4.87
N ASP A 46 3.04 1.36 4.55
CA ASP A 46 2.59 2.00 3.32
C ASP A 46 3.74 1.93 2.31
N SER A 47 3.71 0.92 1.42
CA SER A 47 4.77 0.74 0.43
C SER A 47 4.87 1.90 -0.55
N GLY A 48 3.75 2.56 -0.83
CA GLY A 48 3.70 3.72 -1.73
C GLY A 48 4.51 4.90 -1.23
N VAL A 49 4.65 5.08 0.09
CA VAL A 49 5.40 6.20 0.65
C VAL A 49 6.88 6.15 0.30
N PHE A 50 7.47 4.96 0.20
CA PHE A 50 8.89 4.81 -0.18
C PHE A 50 9.14 5.29 -1.61
N TYR A 51 8.30 4.85 -2.56
CA TYR A 51 8.41 5.29 -3.96
C TYR A 51 8.13 6.79 -4.12
N ARG A 52 7.16 7.33 -3.37
CA ARG A 52 6.83 8.75 -3.39
C ARG A 52 7.92 9.62 -2.78
N ALA A 53 8.56 9.17 -1.71
CA ALA A 53 9.68 9.89 -1.12
C ALA A 53 10.88 9.92 -2.06
N VAL A 54 11.22 8.80 -2.73
CA VAL A 54 12.24 8.78 -3.79
C VAL A 54 11.86 9.71 -4.93
N ALA A 55 10.60 9.69 -5.39
CA ALA A 55 10.11 10.54 -6.47
C ALA A 55 10.24 12.03 -6.14
N TYR A 56 9.86 12.43 -4.93
CA TYR A 56 9.98 13.81 -4.46
C TYR A 56 11.44 14.27 -4.42
N VAL A 57 12.32 13.49 -3.80
CA VAL A 57 13.74 13.86 -3.71
C VAL A 57 14.41 13.88 -5.09
N ALA A 58 14.04 12.96 -5.99
CA ALA A 58 14.53 12.96 -7.36
C ALA A 58 14.11 14.25 -8.09
N GLN A 59 12.86 14.69 -7.94
CA GLN A 59 12.36 15.93 -8.51
C GLN A 59 13.09 17.15 -7.94
N GLU A 60 13.24 17.25 -6.62
CA GLU A 60 13.94 18.34 -5.94
C GLU A 60 15.41 18.46 -6.38
N ARG A 61 16.06 17.32 -6.68
CA ARG A 61 17.47 17.28 -7.12
C ARG A 61 17.64 17.28 -8.64
N GLY A 62 16.58 17.35 -9.42
CA GLY A 62 16.62 17.29 -10.88
C GLY A 62 17.14 15.96 -11.43
N VAL A 63 16.95 14.87 -10.71
CA VAL A 63 17.36 13.52 -11.13
C VAL A 63 16.32 12.93 -12.06
N GLU A 64 16.69 12.66 -13.31
CA GLU A 64 15.80 12.10 -14.31
C GLU A 64 15.62 10.59 -14.19
N ARG A 65 14.49 10.07 -14.75
CA ARG A 65 14.21 8.64 -14.80
C ARG A 65 15.29 7.90 -15.61
N GLY A 66 15.83 6.83 -15.03
CA GLY A 66 16.81 5.97 -15.70
C GLY A 66 18.27 6.36 -15.46
N GLN A 67 18.54 7.42 -14.71
CA GLN A 67 19.91 7.77 -14.30
C GLN A 67 20.40 6.87 -13.16
N VAL A 68 21.71 6.61 -13.12
CA VAL A 68 22.38 5.87 -12.04
C VAL A 68 22.07 6.49 -10.68
N ASP A 69 22.00 7.82 -10.62
CA ASP A 69 21.68 8.59 -9.42
C ASP A 69 20.31 8.26 -8.81
N LEU A 70 19.31 7.89 -9.63
CA LEU A 70 18.01 7.47 -9.13
C LEU A 70 18.07 6.13 -8.40
N ILE A 71 18.89 5.20 -8.90
CA ILE A 71 19.10 3.89 -8.26
C ILE A 71 19.85 4.07 -6.95
N GLU A 72 20.87 4.91 -6.94
CA GLU A 72 21.63 5.23 -5.73
C GLU A 72 20.77 5.94 -4.70
N LEU A 73 19.92 6.87 -5.14
CA LEU A 73 18.95 7.53 -4.29
C LEU A 73 17.97 6.54 -3.64
N ALA A 74 17.57 5.49 -4.35
CA ALA A 74 16.72 4.44 -3.79
C ALA A 74 17.46 3.52 -2.81
N ARG A 75 18.75 3.28 -3.04
CA ARG A 75 19.62 2.49 -2.15
C ARG A 75 19.94 3.23 -0.85
N ASN A 76 20.31 4.49 -0.97
CA ASN A 76 20.75 5.36 0.12
C ASN A 76 19.91 6.64 0.17
N PRO A 77 18.58 6.54 0.44
CA PRO A 77 17.72 7.70 0.40
C PRO A 77 18.06 8.67 1.54
N PRO A 78 18.14 9.97 1.23
CA PRO A 78 18.44 11.01 2.21
C PRO A 78 17.20 11.45 3.00
N PHE A 79 16.15 10.64 3.03
CA PHE A 79 14.95 10.88 3.81
C PHE A 79 14.77 9.80 4.89
N PHE A 80 14.02 10.12 5.91
CA PHE A 80 13.60 9.16 6.92
C PHE A 80 12.10 9.22 7.17
N LEU A 81 11.57 8.10 7.65
CA LEU A 81 10.16 7.96 8.03
C LEU A 81 10.07 8.04 9.55
N CYS A 82 9.13 8.86 10.05
CA CYS A 82 8.84 8.99 11.47
C CYS A 82 7.37 8.65 11.72
N ARG A 83 7.11 7.88 12.77
CA ARG A 83 5.75 7.49 13.18
C ARG A 83 5.54 7.81 14.66
N PRO A 84 4.43 8.48 15.04
CA PRO A 84 4.05 8.63 16.44
C PRO A 84 3.73 7.29 17.11
N ALA A 85 3.25 6.31 16.32
CA ALA A 85 3.03 4.94 16.72
C ALA A 85 3.20 3.99 15.52
N PRO A 86 3.61 2.72 15.74
CA PRO A 86 3.89 1.77 14.65
C PRO A 86 2.72 1.52 13.69
N TRP A 87 1.48 1.65 14.17
CA TRP A 87 0.24 1.45 13.43
C TRP A 87 -0.28 2.71 12.73
N LEU A 88 0.41 3.83 12.84
CA LEU A 88 0.05 5.07 12.14
C LEU A 88 0.86 5.24 10.85
N PRO A 89 0.29 5.92 9.84
CA PRO A 89 1.02 6.24 8.63
C PRO A 89 2.22 7.13 8.97
N PRO A 90 3.36 6.95 8.27
CA PRO A 90 4.55 7.73 8.55
C PRO A 90 4.44 9.17 8.04
N SER A 91 5.08 10.08 8.76
CA SER A 91 5.58 11.35 8.25
C SER A 91 6.91 11.15 7.55
N VAL A 92 7.19 11.92 6.51
CA VAL A 92 8.41 11.85 5.70
C VAL A 92 9.22 13.12 5.92
N PHE A 93 10.49 12.96 6.29
CA PHE A 93 11.42 14.07 6.50
C PHE A 93 12.58 13.99 5.53
N PHE A 94 12.89 15.13 4.91
CA PHE A 94 14.02 15.30 4.00
C PHE A 94 14.74 16.63 4.31
N GLU A 95 16.05 16.57 4.55
CA GLU A 95 16.88 17.74 4.91
C GLU A 95 16.28 18.58 6.05
N GLY A 96 15.79 17.90 7.10
CA GLY A 96 15.20 18.52 8.28
C GLY A 96 13.78 19.09 8.09
N ARG A 97 13.19 18.98 6.89
CA ARG A 97 11.84 19.45 6.57
C ARG A 97 10.84 18.31 6.54
N ASP A 98 9.65 18.53 7.08
CA ASP A 98 8.49 17.63 6.89
C ASP A 98 7.94 17.81 5.48
N ILE A 99 8.10 16.78 4.66
CA ILE A 99 7.64 16.74 3.27
C ILE A 99 6.38 15.86 3.09
N THR A 100 5.75 15.42 4.17
CA THR A 100 4.64 14.45 4.15
C THR A 100 3.50 14.87 3.22
N ARG A 101 3.10 16.15 3.24
CA ARG A 101 2.04 16.66 2.36
C ARG A 101 2.45 16.66 0.88
N PHE A 102 3.72 16.91 0.59
CA PHE A 102 4.23 16.98 -0.78
C PHE A 102 4.32 15.59 -1.43
N VAL A 103 4.79 14.59 -0.69
CA VAL A 103 4.85 13.20 -1.20
C VAL A 103 3.46 12.59 -1.43
N ARG A 104 2.40 13.20 -0.90
CA ARG A 104 1.01 12.74 -1.08
C ARG A 104 0.29 13.40 -2.26
N THR A 105 0.93 14.31 -3.00
CA THR A 105 0.35 14.93 -4.19
C THR A 105 0.18 13.94 -5.35
N GLU A 106 -0.74 14.24 -6.28
CA GLU A 106 -0.95 13.41 -7.47
C GLU A 106 0.25 13.46 -8.43
N GLU A 107 0.91 14.59 -8.52
CA GLU A 107 2.13 14.76 -9.31
C GLU A 107 3.22 13.77 -8.86
N ILE A 108 3.56 13.79 -7.56
CA ILE A 108 4.54 12.87 -6.99
C ILE A 108 4.08 11.41 -7.10
N ALA A 109 2.79 11.16 -6.97
CA ALA A 109 2.25 9.81 -7.12
C ALA A 109 2.38 9.28 -8.56
N ASP A 110 2.29 10.13 -9.59
CA ASP A 110 2.52 9.73 -10.98
C ASP A 110 4.01 9.46 -11.24
N ILE A 111 4.91 10.31 -10.75
CA ILE A 111 6.35 10.09 -10.82
C ILE A 111 6.73 8.78 -10.11
N ALA A 112 6.21 8.55 -8.91
CA ALA A 112 6.43 7.33 -8.14
C ALA A 112 5.98 6.06 -8.90
N SER A 113 4.83 6.11 -9.58
CA SER A 113 4.36 5.01 -10.42
C SER A 113 5.28 4.74 -11.61
N LYS A 114 5.88 5.78 -12.21
CA LYS A 114 6.90 5.66 -13.27
C LYS A 114 8.19 5.04 -12.73
N ILE A 115 8.68 5.49 -11.58
CA ILE A 115 9.87 4.97 -10.89
C ILE A 115 9.68 3.50 -10.50
N ALA A 116 8.48 3.12 -10.07
CA ALA A 116 8.15 1.75 -9.68
C ALA A 116 8.20 0.72 -10.83
N THR A 117 8.44 1.14 -12.08
CA THR A 117 8.70 0.23 -13.21
C THR A 117 10.18 -0.15 -13.35
N ILE A 118 11.08 0.49 -12.60
CA ILE A 118 12.54 0.27 -12.66
C ILE A 118 12.91 -0.83 -11.67
N GLY A 119 13.42 -1.95 -12.18
CA GLY A 119 13.71 -3.15 -11.38
C GLY A 119 14.70 -2.91 -10.27
N GLU A 120 15.77 -2.17 -10.52
CA GLU A 120 16.84 -1.87 -9.56
C GLU A 120 16.32 -0.99 -8.41
N VAL A 121 15.47 -0.01 -8.71
CA VAL A 121 14.81 0.82 -7.69
C VAL A 121 13.90 -0.03 -6.81
N ARG A 122 13.12 -0.93 -7.44
CA ARG A 122 12.26 -1.87 -6.70
C ARG A 122 13.07 -2.76 -5.77
N GLY A 123 14.19 -3.33 -6.27
CA GLY A 123 15.08 -4.18 -5.47
C GLY A 123 15.64 -3.44 -4.25
N ALA A 124 16.08 -2.20 -4.43
CA ALA A 124 16.60 -1.37 -3.35
C ALA A 124 15.53 -1.06 -2.28
N LEU A 125 14.32 -0.68 -2.70
CA LEU A 125 13.24 -0.35 -1.77
C LEU A 125 12.62 -1.59 -1.12
N MET A 126 12.64 -2.76 -1.78
CA MET A 126 12.13 -4.01 -1.22
C MET A 126 12.86 -4.39 0.07
N LEU A 127 14.17 -4.23 0.14
CA LEU A 127 14.93 -4.50 1.37
C LEU A 127 14.46 -3.64 2.54
N ARG A 128 14.12 -2.38 2.29
CA ARG A 128 13.57 -1.48 3.31
C ARG A 128 12.17 -1.88 3.73
N MET A 129 11.32 -2.28 2.79
CA MET A 129 9.97 -2.76 3.11
C MET A 129 10.01 -4.06 3.92
N LEU A 130 10.92 -4.97 3.62
CA LEU A 130 11.12 -6.20 4.39
C LEU A 130 11.57 -5.90 5.84
N ALA A 131 12.38 -4.87 6.05
CA ALA A 131 12.82 -4.45 7.37
C ALA A 131 11.68 -3.88 8.26
N GLU A 132 10.54 -3.50 7.68
CA GLU A 132 9.35 -3.08 8.44
C GLU A 132 8.62 -4.26 9.12
N LYS A 133 8.96 -5.50 8.78
CA LYS A 133 8.38 -6.70 9.38
C LYS A 133 8.90 -6.88 10.81
N ASN A 134 8.08 -6.48 11.77
CA ASN A 134 8.39 -6.52 13.20
C ASN A 134 7.21 -7.07 14.01
N THR A 135 7.50 -7.49 15.26
CA THR A 135 6.45 -7.82 16.22
C THR A 135 5.63 -6.58 16.58
N PRO A 136 4.34 -6.72 16.85
CA PRO A 136 3.56 -7.95 17.00
C PRO A 136 3.06 -8.55 15.68
N GLY A 137 3.20 -7.84 14.56
CA GLY A 137 2.77 -8.24 13.23
C GLY A 137 2.77 -7.04 12.29
N LEU A 138 2.48 -7.27 11.00
CA LEU A 138 2.53 -6.25 9.96
C LEU A 138 1.26 -6.25 9.10
N ILE A 139 0.69 -5.08 8.89
CA ILE A 139 -0.28 -4.79 7.83
C ILE A 139 0.48 -4.08 6.70
N ALA A 140 0.55 -4.69 5.53
CA ALA A 140 1.30 -4.16 4.38
C ALA A 140 0.34 -3.72 3.25
N ASP A 141 0.29 -2.42 2.99
CA ASP A 141 -0.48 -1.79 1.90
C ASP A 141 0.39 -1.57 0.68
N GLY A 142 -0.06 -2.06 -0.49
CA GLY A 142 0.70 -1.86 -1.73
C GLY A 142 0.00 -2.26 -3.01
N ARG A 143 0.80 -2.86 -3.92
CA ARG A 143 0.39 -3.37 -5.23
C ARG A 143 0.82 -4.81 -5.45
N ASP A 144 1.86 -5.22 -4.78
CA ASP A 144 2.57 -6.48 -4.94
C ASP A 144 3.08 -7.04 -3.61
N MET A 145 2.46 -6.60 -2.52
CA MET A 145 2.85 -7.04 -1.17
C MET A 145 2.67 -8.55 -1.03
N GLY A 146 1.52 -9.09 -1.43
CA GLY A 146 1.20 -10.51 -1.33
C GLY A 146 1.76 -11.39 -2.45
N THR A 147 2.25 -10.78 -3.55
CA THR A 147 2.82 -11.52 -4.69
C THR A 147 4.33 -11.53 -4.69
N VAL A 148 4.99 -10.46 -4.24
CA VAL A 148 6.44 -10.25 -4.38
C VAL A 148 7.14 -9.98 -3.06
N VAL A 149 6.67 -8.99 -2.28
CA VAL A 149 7.39 -8.54 -1.07
C VAL A 149 7.21 -9.53 0.08
N PHE A 150 5.98 -9.98 0.32
CA PHE A 150 5.63 -10.97 1.35
C PHE A 150 4.84 -12.14 0.74
N PRO A 151 5.47 -12.95 -0.13
CA PRO A 151 4.77 -14.06 -0.80
C PRO A 151 4.24 -15.09 0.18
N ASP A 152 4.84 -15.20 1.37
CA ASP A 152 4.43 -16.08 2.46
C ASP A 152 3.57 -15.37 3.52
N ALA A 153 2.93 -14.24 3.15
CA ALA A 153 2.03 -13.54 4.06
C ALA A 153 0.93 -14.46 4.57
N THR A 154 0.64 -14.35 5.88
CA THR A 154 -0.34 -15.17 6.59
C THR A 154 -1.74 -15.03 5.97
N ILE A 155 -2.13 -13.81 5.63
CA ILE A 155 -3.38 -13.52 4.94
C ILE A 155 -3.10 -12.48 3.84
N LYS A 156 -3.73 -12.69 2.69
CA LYS A 156 -3.61 -11.82 1.52
C LYS A 156 -4.98 -11.31 1.12
N ILE A 157 -5.11 -10.01 0.98
CA ILE A 157 -6.33 -9.33 0.55
C ILE A 157 -6.02 -8.59 -0.75
N PHE A 158 -6.95 -8.63 -1.68
CA PHE A 158 -6.89 -7.83 -2.90
C PHE A 158 -8.19 -7.06 -3.06
N THR A 159 -8.08 -5.73 -3.03
CA THR A 159 -9.24 -4.86 -3.22
C THR A 159 -9.45 -4.56 -4.70
N VAL A 160 -10.69 -4.59 -5.15
CA VAL A 160 -11.11 -4.11 -6.45
C VAL A 160 -12.17 -3.02 -6.28
N SER A 161 -12.26 -2.11 -7.25
CA SER A 161 -13.32 -1.11 -7.32
C SER A 161 -13.37 -0.54 -8.72
N GLN A 162 -14.58 -0.26 -9.21
CA GLN A 162 -14.78 0.35 -10.52
C GLN A 162 -14.05 1.69 -10.63
N LEU A 163 -13.53 1.99 -11.82
CA LEU A 163 -12.72 3.20 -12.07
C LEU A 163 -13.51 4.48 -11.74
N GLU A 164 -14.77 4.53 -12.14
CA GLU A 164 -15.67 5.67 -11.92
C GLU A 164 -15.87 5.95 -10.44
N VAL A 165 -16.05 4.89 -9.65
CA VAL A 165 -16.23 4.99 -8.20
C VAL A 165 -14.96 5.52 -7.53
N ARG A 166 -13.79 5.02 -7.94
CA ARG A 166 -12.49 5.48 -7.43
C ARG A 166 -12.19 6.93 -7.82
N ALA A 167 -12.52 7.30 -9.06
CA ALA A 167 -12.37 8.66 -9.55
C ALA A 167 -13.29 9.64 -8.78
N LYS A 168 -14.54 9.24 -8.53
CA LYS A 168 -15.48 10.04 -7.74
C LYS A 168 -14.98 10.26 -6.30
N ARG A 169 -14.58 9.19 -5.61
CA ARG A 169 -14.02 9.30 -4.25
C ARG A 169 -12.81 10.23 -4.19
N ARG A 170 -11.93 10.13 -5.20
CA ARG A 170 -10.74 10.98 -5.27
C ARG A 170 -11.07 12.43 -5.62
N PHE A 171 -12.09 12.64 -6.45
CA PHE A 171 -12.59 13.98 -6.77
C PHE A 171 -13.20 14.66 -5.54
N GLU A 172 -14.05 13.96 -4.79
CA GLU A 172 -14.63 14.45 -3.53
C GLU A 172 -13.54 14.86 -2.55
N GLN A 173 -12.52 14.04 -2.36
CA GLN A 173 -11.36 14.35 -1.52
C GLN A 173 -10.59 15.58 -2.03
N ALA A 174 -10.36 15.71 -3.34
CA ALA A 174 -9.67 16.87 -3.91
C ALA A 174 -10.47 18.18 -3.72
N MET A 175 -11.80 18.09 -3.83
CA MET A 175 -12.69 19.23 -3.58
C MET A 175 -12.66 19.67 -2.11
N GLU A 176 -12.62 18.72 -1.16
CA GLU A 176 -12.48 19.02 0.27
C GLU A 176 -11.11 19.64 0.59
N ASP A 177 -10.03 19.10 0.02
CA ASP A 177 -8.65 19.52 0.33
C ASP A 177 -8.26 20.85 -0.34
N LYS A 178 -8.69 21.09 -1.59
CA LYS A 178 -8.22 22.20 -2.43
C LYS A 178 -9.33 23.06 -3.02
N GLY A 179 -10.59 22.61 -2.96
CA GLY A 179 -11.73 23.31 -3.57
C GLY A 179 -11.76 23.28 -5.09
N GLU A 180 -10.88 22.51 -5.74
CA GLU A 180 -10.79 22.42 -7.21
C GLU A 180 -10.44 21.01 -7.68
N GLY A 181 -10.85 20.66 -8.89
CA GLY A 181 -10.52 19.40 -9.51
C GLY A 181 -11.34 19.13 -10.76
N SER A 182 -10.85 18.23 -11.60
CA SER A 182 -11.57 17.71 -12.77
C SER A 182 -11.79 16.23 -12.59
N LEU A 183 -13.04 15.80 -12.50
CA LEU A 183 -13.38 14.38 -12.39
C LEU A 183 -12.80 13.56 -13.56
N LEU A 184 -12.92 14.10 -14.80
CA LEU A 184 -12.37 13.45 -15.99
C LEU A 184 -10.83 13.36 -15.92
N GLY A 185 -10.15 14.43 -15.50
CA GLY A 185 -8.69 14.44 -15.36
C GLY A 185 -8.22 13.45 -14.30
N ILE A 186 -8.90 13.39 -13.17
CA ILE A 186 -8.62 12.42 -12.10
C ILE A 186 -8.84 10.98 -12.59
N MET A 187 -9.94 10.73 -13.31
CA MET A 187 -10.24 9.42 -13.86
C MET A 187 -9.15 8.95 -14.85
N GLN A 188 -8.74 9.82 -15.75
CA GLN A 188 -7.64 9.54 -16.70
C GLN A 188 -6.32 9.24 -15.99
N THR A 189 -5.98 10.03 -14.95
CA THR A 189 -4.77 9.81 -14.16
C THR A 189 -4.79 8.46 -13.44
N ILE A 190 -5.91 8.10 -12.81
CA ILE A 190 -6.08 6.79 -12.15
C ILE A 190 -5.94 5.67 -13.17
N GLN A 191 -6.61 5.77 -14.31
CA GLN A 191 -6.57 4.76 -15.38
C GLN A 191 -5.15 4.54 -15.92
N MET A 192 -4.42 5.63 -16.18
CA MET A 192 -3.03 5.53 -16.66
C MET A 192 -2.11 4.87 -15.64
N ARG A 193 -2.31 5.15 -14.34
CA ARG A 193 -1.53 4.51 -13.25
C ARG A 193 -1.87 3.03 -13.14
N ASP A 194 -3.14 2.67 -13.14
CA ASP A 194 -3.57 1.27 -13.05
C ASP A 194 -3.00 0.47 -14.23
N ARG A 195 -3.15 0.99 -15.47
CA ARG A 195 -2.58 0.36 -16.65
C ARG A 195 -1.06 0.17 -16.52
N ARG A 196 -0.34 1.16 -15.98
CA ARG A 196 1.10 1.07 -15.77
C ARG A 196 1.42 0.02 -14.71
N ASP A 197 0.66 -0.03 -13.59
CA ASP A 197 0.85 -0.98 -12.52
C ASP A 197 0.54 -2.43 -12.97
N GLU A 198 -0.49 -2.64 -13.80
CA GLU A 198 -0.87 -3.95 -14.35
C GLU A 198 0.10 -4.46 -15.41
N MET A 199 0.62 -3.55 -16.27
CA MET A 199 1.48 -3.91 -17.39
C MET A 199 2.97 -3.92 -17.06
N ARG A 200 3.37 -3.71 -15.81
CA ARG A 200 4.78 -3.78 -15.42
C ARG A 200 5.36 -5.17 -15.74
N ALA A 201 6.54 -5.19 -16.35
CA ALA A 201 7.26 -6.44 -16.59
C ALA A 201 7.69 -7.13 -15.28
N ILE A 202 7.95 -6.31 -14.24
CA ILE A 202 8.36 -6.78 -12.91
C ILE A 202 7.26 -6.43 -11.91
N ALA A 203 6.81 -7.40 -11.14
CA ALA A 203 5.80 -7.24 -10.08
C ALA A 203 4.49 -6.55 -10.56
N PRO A 204 3.81 -7.07 -11.60
CA PRO A 204 2.56 -6.51 -12.07
C PRO A 204 1.48 -6.55 -10.99
N LEU A 205 0.58 -5.57 -11.01
CA LEU A 205 -0.59 -5.55 -10.14
C LEU A 205 -1.52 -6.71 -10.52
N LYS A 206 -1.61 -7.70 -9.67
CA LYS A 206 -2.52 -8.84 -9.78
C LYS A 206 -2.81 -9.44 -8.41
N PRO A 207 -3.95 -10.08 -8.22
CA PRO A 207 -4.22 -10.79 -6.98
C PRO A 207 -3.20 -11.91 -6.75
N ALA A 208 -2.74 -12.02 -5.51
CA ALA A 208 -1.91 -13.13 -5.09
C ALA A 208 -2.72 -14.43 -5.05
N LYS A 209 -2.04 -15.58 -5.17
CA LYS A 209 -2.68 -16.88 -4.97
C LYS A 209 -3.32 -16.91 -3.57
N ASN A 210 -4.56 -17.38 -3.48
CA ASN A 210 -5.36 -17.45 -2.26
C ASN A 210 -5.67 -16.09 -1.61
N ALA A 211 -5.60 -14.98 -2.36
CA ALA A 211 -6.05 -13.69 -1.86
C ALA A 211 -7.57 -13.66 -1.69
N ILE A 212 -8.02 -13.01 -0.62
CA ILE A 212 -9.43 -12.65 -0.44
C ILE A 212 -9.70 -11.44 -1.34
N ILE A 213 -10.62 -11.60 -2.28
CA ILE A 213 -11.00 -10.51 -3.18
C ILE A 213 -12.14 -9.71 -2.55
N ILE A 214 -11.96 -8.41 -2.41
CA ILE A 214 -12.96 -7.48 -1.84
C ILE A 214 -13.32 -6.45 -2.91
N ASP A 215 -14.53 -6.53 -3.43
CA ASP A 215 -15.07 -5.49 -4.32
C ASP A 215 -15.76 -4.39 -3.49
N SER A 216 -15.14 -3.21 -3.48
CA SER A 216 -15.63 -2.04 -2.74
C SER A 216 -16.44 -1.07 -3.59
N SER A 217 -16.85 -1.46 -4.82
CA SER A 217 -17.54 -0.55 -5.76
C SER A 217 -18.84 0.00 -5.21
N GLN A 218 -19.58 -0.81 -4.43
CA GLN A 218 -20.90 -0.45 -3.86
C GLN A 218 -20.84 -0.26 -2.34
N MET A 219 -19.65 -0.16 -1.76
CA MET A 219 -19.48 -0.11 -0.30
C MET A 219 -18.89 1.24 0.13
N THR A 220 -19.33 1.72 1.27
CA THR A 220 -18.63 2.76 2.04
C THR A 220 -17.32 2.20 2.60
N VAL A 221 -16.47 3.09 3.14
CA VAL A 221 -15.23 2.67 3.83
C VAL A 221 -15.54 1.75 5.01
N VAL A 222 -16.58 2.06 5.79
CA VAL A 222 -16.97 1.26 6.97
C VAL A 222 -17.48 -0.12 6.55
N GLU A 223 -18.33 -0.20 5.54
CA GLU A 223 -18.83 -1.48 5.01
C GLU A 223 -17.70 -2.32 4.44
N THR A 224 -16.76 -1.70 3.68
CA THR A 224 -15.58 -2.38 3.16
C THR A 224 -14.71 -2.92 4.31
N PHE A 225 -14.50 -2.13 5.35
CA PHE A 225 -13.76 -2.57 6.54
C PHE A 225 -14.43 -3.75 7.23
N CYS A 226 -15.74 -3.67 7.48
CA CYS A 226 -16.51 -4.78 8.06
C CYS A 226 -16.42 -6.05 7.21
N HIS A 227 -16.46 -5.91 5.88
CA HIS A 227 -16.36 -7.04 4.95
C HIS A 227 -14.97 -7.69 5.01
N VAL A 228 -13.91 -6.88 5.06
CA VAL A 228 -12.54 -7.35 5.28
C VAL A 228 -12.42 -8.10 6.59
N VAL A 229 -12.92 -7.53 7.69
CA VAL A 229 -12.89 -8.16 9.03
C VAL A 229 -13.60 -9.51 9.02
N SER A 230 -14.78 -9.60 8.40
CA SER A 230 -15.53 -10.87 8.26
C SER A 230 -14.73 -11.91 7.48
N GLY A 231 -14.07 -11.51 6.38
CA GLY A 231 -13.20 -12.39 5.59
C GLY A 231 -11.98 -12.88 6.36
N LEU A 232 -11.39 -12.03 7.20
CA LEU A 232 -10.26 -12.38 8.07
C LEU A 232 -10.67 -13.42 9.14
N ILE A 233 -11.82 -13.21 9.80
CA ILE A 233 -12.33 -14.10 10.84
C ILE A 233 -12.71 -15.44 10.22
N GLY A 234 -13.47 -15.45 9.12
CA GLY A 234 -13.88 -16.69 8.45
C GLY A 234 -12.72 -17.56 7.96
N ARG A 235 -11.57 -16.96 7.58
CA ARG A 235 -10.38 -17.75 7.24
C ARG A 235 -9.68 -18.36 8.45
N ASN A 236 -9.70 -17.69 9.59
CA ASN A 236 -9.07 -18.20 10.81
C ASN A 236 -9.88 -19.34 11.45
N GLU A 237 -11.18 -19.41 11.16
CA GLU A 237 -12.08 -20.48 11.65
C GLU A 237 -12.10 -21.71 10.72
N ALA A 238 -11.64 -21.59 9.47
CA ALA A 238 -11.52 -22.72 8.57
C ALA A 238 -10.34 -23.60 8.98
N PRO A 239 -10.54 -24.89 9.32
CA PRO A 239 -9.44 -25.76 9.70
C PRO A 239 -8.43 -25.90 8.55
N LEU A 240 -7.14 -25.89 8.88
CA LEU A 240 -6.01 -26.11 7.95
C LEU A 240 -5.97 -27.56 7.37
N HIS A 241 -7.13 -28.19 7.20
CA HIS A 241 -7.24 -29.53 6.63
C HIS A 241 -7.88 -29.48 5.25
N SER A 242 -7.06 -29.54 4.25
CA SER A 242 -7.18 -30.26 2.98
C SER A 242 -6.37 -29.58 1.85
N VAL A 243 -5.06 -29.73 1.90
CA VAL A 243 -4.27 -29.81 0.66
C VAL A 243 -3.38 -31.04 0.78
N THR A 244 -4.04 -32.20 0.68
CA THR A 244 -3.43 -33.42 0.23
C THR A 244 -4.26 -33.92 -0.94
N LYS A 245 -3.82 -33.58 -2.13
CA LYS A 245 -3.70 -34.45 -3.32
C LYS A 245 -3.37 -33.59 -4.54
#